data_30dddd35d7efa1449163ba9316d5bec2
#
_entry.id   30dddd35d7efa1449163ba9316d5bec2
#
_cell.length_a   1.000
_cell.length_b   1.000
_cell.length_c   1.000
_cell.angle_alpha   90.00
_cell.angle_beta   90.00
_cell.angle_gamma   90.00
#
_symmetry.space_group_name_H-M   'P 1'
#
loop_
_entity.id
_entity.type
_entity.pdbx_description
1 polymer ?
#
loop_
_entity_poly.entity_id
_entity_poly.type
_entity_poly.pdbx_seq_one_letter_code
_entity_poly.pdbx_strand_id
1 'polypeptide(L)'
;RAPLTRAIDENGINTVDVLSFKVDPADPTNIKKGTFFYRAQGTYDIGTQTVRVQLMGAPEHQTLVVLANVREQVNTLAAAFGEQKEGVMNRLAFDVGTDAAPDFTNGIPMWGELPNQAVGEGFSPSGAPQEVTMIRAVAKFTLINPLESDLKGFFYYYNDLRLYNYRAKGRIAPDNYNVTGKQVNTPTVPVGARQTRGTFTSLNSDVSPGNIGIFNGSQKTFYLCEVDNKNRPSGGNALDDLCLVMHVKPYLTGSKPSVDGYYRLDFKDYGSGVPMDILRNHEYKVQVESVDGLPAQTPEEAFKGNHTLKCRIVPWNEVQEEVIVRGNKRLTVDKRVFAFDGDIQIGVASLPVNITTENTNWQITGKPSWISLSQTSGTAGVPATVTISANSKNFTQNMRSAVLSIRTGN
;
A
#
# COMPACT_ATOMS: atom_id res chain seq x y z
N ARG A 1 -1.10 33.16 -0.66
CA ARG A 1 -0.43 32.01 -1.30
C ARG A 1 -0.83 30.80 -0.48
N ALA A 2 -1.68 29.92 -1.03
CA ALA A 2 -1.91 28.62 -0.46
C ALA A 2 -0.58 27.84 -0.51
N PRO A 3 -0.23 27.08 0.54
CA PRO A 3 0.94 26.23 0.47
C PRO A 3 0.74 25.23 -0.66
N LEU A 4 1.72 25.13 -1.55
CA LEU A 4 1.81 24.06 -2.53
C LEU A 4 1.86 22.75 -1.71
N THR A 5 0.84 21.93 -1.80
CA THR A 5 0.85 20.58 -1.23
C THR A 5 1.99 19.82 -1.89
N ARG A 6 3.05 19.61 -1.11
CA ARG A 6 4.18 18.80 -1.53
C ARG A 6 3.65 17.37 -1.69
N ALA A 7 3.87 16.77 -2.85
CA ALA A 7 3.56 15.34 -3.02
C ALA A 7 4.25 14.54 -1.90
N ILE A 8 3.52 13.64 -1.25
CA ILE A 8 4.08 12.79 -0.20
C ILE A 8 5.15 11.92 -0.83
N ASP A 9 6.37 11.98 -0.27
CA ASP A 9 7.41 11.02 -0.61
C ASP A 9 7.10 9.70 0.11
N GLU A 10 6.51 8.77 -0.62
CA GLU A 10 6.07 7.47 -0.11
C GLU A 10 7.23 6.60 0.39
N ASN A 11 8.45 6.89 -0.04
CA ASN A 11 9.68 6.19 0.34
C ASN A 11 10.54 7.01 1.31
N GLY A 12 10.14 8.25 1.59
CA GLY A 12 10.90 9.17 2.42
C GLY A 12 11.10 8.65 3.83
N ILE A 13 12.34 8.59 4.29
CA ILE A 13 12.72 8.24 5.65
C ILE A 13 13.30 9.48 6.32
N ASN A 14 12.56 10.07 7.25
CA ASN A 14 12.96 11.26 7.99
C ASN A 14 13.57 10.92 9.36
N THR A 15 13.07 9.88 10.00
CA THR A 15 13.56 9.41 11.29
C THR A 15 13.65 7.90 11.32
N VAL A 16 14.64 7.36 12.04
CA VAL A 16 14.77 5.93 12.29
C VAL A 16 14.99 5.68 13.77
N ASP A 17 14.24 4.74 14.32
CA ASP A 17 14.42 4.22 15.66
C ASP A 17 14.52 2.69 15.58
N VAL A 18 15.36 2.11 16.42
CA VAL A 18 15.50 0.66 16.57
C VAL A 18 15.13 0.29 17.99
N LEU A 19 14.17 -0.62 18.13
CA LEU A 19 13.85 -1.26 19.40
C LEU A 19 14.46 -2.65 19.41
N SER A 20 15.29 -2.93 20.38
CA SER A 20 15.92 -4.23 20.56
C SER A 20 15.18 -5.06 21.59
N PHE A 21 14.98 -6.33 21.27
CA PHE A 21 14.36 -7.32 22.15
C PHE A 21 15.27 -8.54 22.25
N LYS A 22 15.58 -8.98 23.47
CA LYS A 22 16.26 -10.25 23.69
C LYS A 22 15.36 -11.39 23.25
N VAL A 23 15.89 -12.30 22.46
CA VAL A 23 15.15 -13.46 21.95
C VAL A 23 14.87 -14.43 23.10
N ASP A 24 13.66 -15.01 23.12
CA ASP A 24 13.33 -16.09 24.06
C ASP A 24 14.11 -17.35 23.66
N PRO A 25 15.06 -17.83 24.49
CA PRO A 25 15.88 -18.99 24.14
C PRO A 25 15.05 -20.29 24.05
N ALA A 26 13.88 -20.32 24.67
CA ALA A 26 12.97 -21.47 24.59
C ALA A 26 12.15 -21.51 23.29
N ASP A 27 12.03 -20.36 22.59
CA ASP A 27 11.25 -20.27 21.34
C ASP A 27 11.87 -19.22 20.39
N PRO A 28 13.10 -19.45 19.90
CA PRO A 28 13.88 -18.44 19.17
C PRO A 28 13.30 -18.10 17.78
N THR A 29 12.35 -18.90 17.27
CA THR A 29 11.69 -18.69 15.99
C THR A 29 10.42 -17.85 16.08
N ASN A 30 9.90 -17.64 17.28
CA ASN A 30 8.69 -16.88 17.50
C ASN A 30 8.98 -15.38 17.57
N ILE A 31 8.79 -14.71 16.45
CA ILE A 31 9.06 -13.27 16.32
C ILE A 31 8.19 -12.38 17.24
N LYS A 32 7.11 -12.90 17.81
CA LYS A 32 6.23 -12.17 18.74
C LYS A 32 6.79 -12.19 20.17
N LYS A 33 7.58 -13.19 20.50
CA LYS A 33 8.19 -13.35 21.82
C LYS A 33 9.50 -12.55 21.93
N GLY A 34 9.97 -12.44 23.15
CA GLY A 34 11.16 -11.72 23.51
C GLY A 34 10.89 -10.60 24.49
N THR A 35 11.93 -10.04 25.08
CA THR A 35 11.82 -9.00 26.09
C THR A 35 12.56 -7.74 25.68
N PHE A 36 11.94 -6.59 25.89
CA PHE A 36 12.52 -5.29 25.57
C PHE A 36 13.86 -5.09 26.26
N PHE A 37 14.87 -4.73 25.49
CA PHE A 37 16.23 -4.54 25.96
C PHE A 37 16.61 -3.06 25.96
N TYR A 38 16.59 -2.40 24.82
CA TYR A 38 16.85 -0.96 24.68
C TYR A 38 16.25 -0.37 23.40
N ARG A 39 16.27 0.95 23.34
CA ARG A 39 16.02 1.75 22.14
C ARG A 39 17.30 2.41 21.67
N ALA A 40 17.53 2.44 20.37
CA ALA A 40 18.57 3.23 19.72
C ALA A 40 17.99 4.12 18.63
N GLN A 41 18.52 5.32 18.49
CA GLN A 41 18.17 6.23 17.40
C GLN A 41 19.15 6.05 16.25
N GLY A 42 18.63 5.94 15.04
CA GLY A 42 19.41 5.86 13.82
C GLY A 42 19.38 7.17 13.03
N THR A 43 20.39 7.30 12.18
CA THR A 43 20.48 8.37 11.17
C THR A 43 20.39 7.72 9.78
N TYR A 44 19.49 8.21 8.94
CA TYR A 44 19.35 7.76 7.56
C TYR A 44 20.18 8.65 6.63
N ASP A 45 20.97 8.01 5.78
CA ASP A 45 21.73 8.64 4.71
C ASP A 45 21.02 8.38 3.37
N ILE A 46 20.41 9.42 2.81
CA ILE A 46 19.67 9.32 1.56
C ILE A 46 20.57 9.01 0.36
N GLY A 47 21.83 9.43 0.39
CA GLY A 47 22.79 9.21 -0.70
C GLY A 47 23.19 7.75 -0.86
N THR A 48 23.32 7.04 0.26
CA THR A 48 23.67 5.61 0.31
C THR A 48 22.49 4.71 0.60
N GLN A 49 21.33 5.28 0.91
CA GLN A 49 20.11 4.57 1.34
C GLN A 49 20.38 3.63 2.53
N THR A 50 21.23 4.04 3.44
CA THR A 50 21.62 3.24 4.62
C THR A 50 21.24 3.93 5.91
N VAL A 51 21.00 3.12 6.93
CA VAL A 51 20.80 3.57 8.32
C VAL A 51 22.04 3.28 9.12
N ARG A 52 22.53 4.28 9.84
CA ARG A 52 23.57 4.13 10.85
C ARG A 52 22.94 4.20 12.23
N VAL A 53 23.16 3.18 13.03
CA VAL A 53 22.68 3.10 14.40
C VAL A 53 23.69 2.42 15.29
N GLN A 54 23.87 2.96 16.49
CA GLN A 54 24.75 2.32 17.49
C GLN A 54 23.93 1.33 18.28
N LEU A 55 24.27 0.05 18.18
CA LEU A 55 23.62 -1.04 18.88
C LEU A 55 24.46 -1.51 20.10
N MET A 56 23.77 -1.99 21.11
CA MET A 56 24.38 -2.62 22.28
C MET A 56 24.48 -4.13 22.07
N GLY A 57 25.68 -4.67 22.13
CA GLY A 57 25.91 -6.12 22.14
C GLY A 57 25.40 -6.80 23.41
N ALA A 58 25.01 -8.05 23.29
CA ALA A 58 24.66 -8.93 24.38
C ALA A 58 25.03 -10.38 24.02
N PRO A 59 25.24 -11.26 25.04
CA PRO A 59 25.46 -12.68 24.80
C PRO A 59 24.23 -13.35 24.12
N GLU A 60 23.04 -12.88 24.46
CA GLU A 60 21.79 -13.37 23.89
C GLU A 60 21.53 -12.75 22.51
N HIS A 61 20.95 -13.52 21.63
CA HIS A 61 20.47 -13.00 20.36
C HIS A 61 19.39 -11.94 20.57
N GLN A 62 19.29 -11.02 19.63
CA GLN A 62 18.36 -9.90 19.66
C GLN A 62 17.47 -9.91 18.43
N THR A 63 16.22 -9.54 18.59
CA THR A 63 15.36 -9.14 17.50
C THR A 63 15.38 -7.61 17.41
N LEU A 64 15.78 -7.09 16.25
CA LEU A 64 15.85 -5.65 16.00
C LEU A 64 14.61 -5.22 15.21
N VAL A 65 13.74 -4.45 15.86
CA VAL A 65 12.58 -3.82 15.21
C VAL A 65 12.98 -2.44 14.73
N VAL A 66 13.01 -2.25 13.42
CA VAL A 66 13.36 -0.99 12.77
C VAL A 66 12.09 -0.22 12.45
N LEU A 67 12.04 1.02 12.90
CA LEU A 67 10.87 1.89 12.78
C LEU A 67 11.27 3.18 12.06
N ALA A 68 10.55 3.54 11.00
CA ALA A 68 10.78 4.80 10.32
C ALA A 68 9.57 5.74 10.46
N ASN A 69 9.85 7.04 10.59
CA ASN A 69 8.87 8.12 10.63
C ASN A 69 7.88 8.07 11.82
N VAL A 70 8.27 7.47 12.94
CA VAL A 70 7.42 7.28 14.14
C VAL A 70 8.12 7.67 15.44
N ARG A 71 9.10 8.56 15.35
CA ARG A 71 9.89 8.97 16.52
C ARG A 71 9.06 9.52 17.68
N GLU A 72 8.02 10.28 17.38
CA GLU A 72 7.11 10.84 18.40
C GLU A 72 6.39 9.72 19.17
N GLN A 73 5.87 8.73 18.45
CA GLN A 73 5.21 7.57 19.06
C GLN A 73 6.18 6.74 19.90
N VAL A 74 7.42 6.58 19.41
CA VAL A 74 8.46 5.87 20.19
C VAL A 74 8.90 6.67 21.40
N ASN A 75 8.94 8.00 21.35
CA ASN A 75 9.26 8.85 22.51
C ASN A 75 8.23 8.70 23.63
N THR A 76 6.98 8.47 23.32
CA THR A 76 5.87 8.32 24.29
C THR A 76 5.62 6.87 24.70
N LEU A 77 6.34 5.91 24.12
CA LEU A 77 6.08 4.48 24.29
C LEU A 77 6.28 3.96 25.72
N ALA A 78 7.18 4.56 26.50
CA ALA A 78 7.51 4.17 27.87
C ALA A 78 7.71 2.65 28.06
N ALA A 79 8.48 2.02 27.15
CA ALA A 79 8.80 0.59 27.25
C ALA A 79 9.78 0.34 28.41
N ALA A 80 9.46 -0.62 29.27
CA ALA A 80 10.29 -0.99 30.40
C ALA A 80 11.26 -2.13 30.03
N PHE A 81 12.48 -2.10 30.55
CA PHE A 81 13.44 -3.21 30.42
C PHE A 81 12.81 -4.52 30.88
N GLY A 82 12.93 -5.59 30.07
CA GLY A 82 12.34 -6.89 30.34
C GLY A 82 10.85 -7.02 30.00
N GLU A 83 10.21 -5.95 29.53
CA GLU A 83 8.82 -6.02 29.10
C GLU A 83 8.64 -6.90 27.84
N GLN A 84 7.55 -7.64 27.78
CA GLN A 84 7.26 -8.53 26.67
C GLN A 84 7.08 -7.73 25.35
N LYS A 85 7.72 -8.20 24.28
CA LYS A 85 7.70 -7.55 22.96
C LYS A 85 6.29 -7.29 22.47
N GLU A 86 5.38 -8.24 22.59
CA GLU A 86 4.00 -8.10 22.18
C GLU A 86 3.32 -6.90 22.86
N GLY A 87 3.50 -6.74 24.19
CA GLY A 87 2.95 -5.61 24.93
C GLY A 87 3.50 -4.26 24.45
N VAL A 88 4.80 -4.19 24.20
CA VAL A 88 5.46 -2.99 23.66
C VAL A 88 4.93 -2.65 22.27
N MET A 89 4.90 -3.64 21.37
CA MET A 89 4.44 -3.45 19.99
C MET A 89 2.95 -3.07 19.92
N ASN A 90 2.13 -3.62 20.81
CA ASN A 90 0.69 -3.32 20.86
C ASN A 90 0.36 -1.86 21.19
N ARG A 91 1.26 -1.17 21.87
CA ARG A 91 1.12 0.27 22.19
C ARG A 91 1.59 1.20 21.07
N LEU A 92 2.36 0.69 20.10
CA LEU A 92 2.83 1.48 18.95
C LEU A 92 1.72 1.70 17.94
N ALA A 93 1.03 2.81 18.08
CA ALA A 93 -0.05 3.22 17.19
C ALA A 93 0.15 4.69 16.77
N PHE A 94 -0.53 5.07 15.71
CA PHE A 94 -0.60 6.45 15.24
C PHE A 94 -2.06 6.84 14.99
N ASP A 95 -2.37 8.11 15.20
CA ASP A 95 -3.69 8.68 14.92
C ASP A 95 -3.66 9.40 13.58
N VAL A 96 -4.73 9.25 12.80
CA VAL A 96 -4.94 9.97 11.55
C VAL A 96 -5.94 11.12 11.70
N GLY A 97 -6.42 11.34 12.92
CA GLY A 97 -7.43 12.36 13.21
C GLY A 97 -8.84 11.98 12.77
N THR A 98 -9.79 12.85 13.09
CA THR A 98 -11.22 12.64 12.79
C THR A 98 -11.70 13.38 11.56
N ASP A 99 -10.97 14.40 11.09
CA ASP A 99 -11.48 15.39 10.14
C ASP A 99 -10.71 15.50 8.83
N ALA A 100 -9.65 14.71 8.64
CA ALA A 100 -8.83 14.81 7.45
C ALA A 100 -8.26 13.45 7.02
N ALA A 101 -7.95 13.33 5.74
CA ALA A 101 -7.05 12.30 5.27
C ALA A 101 -5.71 12.42 6.03
N PRO A 102 -5.04 11.29 6.35
CA PRO A 102 -3.81 11.32 7.11
C PRO A 102 -2.79 12.26 6.49
N ASP A 103 -2.25 13.18 7.29
CA ASP A 103 -1.15 14.04 6.88
C ASP A 103 0.17 13.31 7.16
N PHE A 104 0.82 12.83 6.10
CA PHE A 104 2.13 12.19 6.17
C PHE A 104 3.26 13.09 5.66
N THR A 105 3.16 14.41 5.87
CA THR A 105 4.23 15.36 5.50
C THR A 105 5.56 15.03 6.19
N ASN A 106 5.52 14.39 7.35
CA ASN A 106 6.69 13.90 8.08
C ASN A 106 7.12 12.48 7.66
N GLY A 107 6.57 11.95 6.58
CA GLY A 107 6.81 10.60 6.08
C GLY A 107 5.81 9.57 6.58
N ILE A 108 5.58 8.56 5.77
CA ILE A 108 4.67 7.46 6.09
C ILE A 108 5.31 6.58 7.18
N PRO A 109 4.58 6.22 8.26
CA PRO A 109 5.05 5.25 9.25
C PRO A 109 5.42 3.92 8.60
N MET A 110 6.63 3.41 8.91
CA MET A 110 7.10 2.13 8.39
C MET A 110 7.66 1.26 9.50
N TRP A 111 7.55 -0.03 9.31
CA TRP A 111 8.04 -1.06 10.20
C TRP A 111 8.81 -2.13 9.42
N GLY A 112 9.88 -2.63 10.03
CA GLY A 112 10.63 -3.78 9.55
C GLY A 112 11.30 -4.50 10.72
N GLU A 113 11.72 -5.74 10.51
CA GLU A 113 12.27 -6.56 11.58
C GLU A 113 13.42 -7.43 11.09
N LEU A 114 14.49 -7.50 11.90
CA LEU A 114 15.59 -8.45 11.79
C LEU A 114 15.52 -9.39 12.99
N PRO A 115 14.93 -10.57 12.85
CA PRO A 115 14.80 -11.50 13.96
C PRO A 115 16.11 -12.24 14.24
N ASN A 116 16.33 -12.61 15.49
CA ASN A 116 17.36 -13.55 15.94
C ASN A 116 18.79 -13.19 15.54
N GLN A 117 19.21 -11.94 15.75
CA GLN A 117 20.53 -11.43 15.41
C GLN A 117 21.53 -11.59 16.56
N ALA A 118 22.73 -12.08 16.26
CA ALA A 118 23.86 -12.04 17.17
C ALA A 118 24.50 -10.64 17.12
N VAL A 119 24.03 -9.72 17.95
CA VAL A 119 24.54 -8.34 17.99
C VAL A 119 25.78 -8.28 18.86
N GLY A 120 26.95 -8.11 18.26
CA GLY A 120 28.23 -8.05 18.92
C GLY A 120 29.29 -7.42 18.04
N GLU A 121 30.58 -7.63 18.41
CA GLU A 121 31.70 -7.19 17.59
C GLU A 121 31.64 -7.83 16.19
N GLY A 122 31.65 -6.99 15.15
CA GLY A 122 31.51 -7.45 13.76
C GLY A 122 30.09 -7.69 13.26
N PHE A 123 29.05 -7.35 14.01
CA PHE A 123 27.65 -7.53 13.60
C PHE A 123 27.30 -6.86 12.26
N SER A 124 27.85 -5.74 11.94
CA SER A 124 27.73 -5.09 10.65
C SER A 124 29.08 -4.49 10.28
N PRO A 125 30.02 -5.31 9.82
CA PRO A 125 31.35 -4.83 9.46
C PRO A 125 31.25 -3.79 8.35
N SER A 126 32.20 -2.85 8.33
CA SER A 126 32.26 -1.77 7.35
C SER A 126 32.19 -2.35 5.93
N GLY A 127 31.17 -1.95 5.17
CA GLY A 127 30.93 -2.36 3.79
C GLY A 127 29.91 -3.50 3.58
N ALA A 128 29.32 -4.07 4.64
CA ALA A 128 28.28 -5.10 4.55
C ALA A 128 27.08 -4.78 5.46
N PRO A 129 26.24 -3.79 5.12
CA PRO A 129 25.05 -3.48 5.91
C PRO A 129 24.07 -4.65 5.94
N GLN A 130 23.38 -4.81 7.07
CA GLN A 130 22.25 -5.77 7.15
C GLN A 130 21.05 -5.20 6.39
N GLU A 131 20.40 -6.03 5.59
CA GLU A 131 19.19 -5.65 4.88
C GLU A 131 17.96 -5.85 5.74
N VAL A 132 17.10 -4.84 5.82
CA VAL A 132 15.78 -4.93 6.43
C VAL A 132 14.70 -4.53 5.45
N THR A 133 13.70 -5.40 5.27
CA THR A 133 12.51 -5.06 4.48
C THR A 133 11.58 -4.20 5.31
N MET A 134 11.33 -2.97 4.87
CA MET A 134 10.39 -2.05 5.50
C MET A 134 9.04 -2.12 4.80
N ILE A 135 7.96 -2.19 5.58
CA ILE A 135 6.58 -2.10 5.08
C ILE A 135 5.90 -0.86 5.64
N ARG A 136 5.10 -0.19 4.82
CA ARG A 136 4.31 0.98 5.24
C ARG A 136 3.16 0.54 6.13
N ALA A 137 2.84 1.31 7.16
CA ALA A 137 1.75 1.02 8.10
C ALA A 137 0.36 1.43 7.57
N VAL A 138 0.28 1.89 6.34
CA VAL A 138 -0.96 2.37 5.68
C VAL A 138 -1.18 1.68 4.34
N ALA A 139 -2.43 1.71 3.88
CA ALA A 139 -2.84 1.39 2.52
C ALA A 139 -2.90 2.68 1.68
N LYS A 140 -2.58 2.56 0.39
CA LYS A 140 -2.74 3.62 -0.60
C LYS A 140 -3.98 3.34 -1.44
N PHE A 141 -4.76 4.37 -1.67
CA PHE A 141 -5.89 4.34 -2.60
C PHE A 141 -5.67 5.31 -3.74
N THR A 142 -5.94 4.86 -4.93
CA THR A 142 -5.90 5.67 -6.14
C THR A 142 -7.24 5.56 -6.85
N LEU A 143 -8.08 6.59 -6.70
CA LEU A 143 -9.32 6.70 -7.45
C LEU A 143 -8.99 7.24 -8.84
N ILE A 144 -9.31 6.47 -9.87
CA ILE A 144 -9.03 6.75 -11.26
C ILE A 144 -10.35 7.09 -11.96
N ASN A 145 -10.39 8.23 -12.62
CA ASN A 145 -11.46 8.52 -13.54
C ASN A 145 -11.06 7.95 -14.92
N PRO A 146 -11.83 6.98 -15.48
CA PRO A 146 -11.46 6.34 -16.72
C PRO A 146 -11.39 7.34 -17.88
N LEU A 147 -10.62 6.98 -18.90
CA LEU A 147 -10.52 7.77 -20.13
C LEU A 147 -11.84 7.74 -20.90
N GLU A 148 -12.07 8.76 -21.72
CA GLU A 148 -13.24 8.89 -22.61
C GLU A 148 -13.53 7.64 -23.41
N SER A 149 -12.48 6.99 -23.94
CA SER A 149 -12.57 5.76 -24.72
C SER A 149 -13.17 4.57 -23.97
N ASP A 150 -13.02 4.55 -22.64
CA ASP A 150 -13.44 3.43 -21.80
C ASP A 150 -14.92 3.54 -21.38
N LEU A 151 -15.50 4.74 -21.45
CA LEU A 151 -16.83 5.06 -20.96
C LEU A 151 -17.92 5.09 -22.04
N LYS A 152 -17.62 4.66 -23.29
CA LYS A 152 -18.60 4.63 -24.40
C LYS A 152 -19.36 5.95 -24.58
N GLY A 153 -18.68 7.07 -24.43
CA GLY A 153 -19.26 8.41 -24.58
C GLY A 153 -19.89 9.01 -23.32
N PHE A 154 -19.66 8.42 -22.15
CA PHE A 154 -20.08 8.99 -20.87
C PHE A 154 -18.90 9.66 -20.17
N PHE A 155 -19.06 10.95 -19.90
CA PHE A 155 -18.06 11.75 -19.19
C PHE A 155 -18.60 12.15 -17.83
N TYR A 156 -17.86 11.78 -16.78
CA TYR A 156 -18.18 12.15 -15.42
C TYR A 156 -17.00 12.86 -14.76
N TYR A 157 -17.30 13.72 -13.82
CA TYR A 157 -16.35 14.15 -12.84
C TYR A 157 -16.90 13.90 -11.44
N TYR A 158 -16.00 13.69 -10.49
CA TYR A 158 -16.33 13.42 -9.11
C TYR A 158 -15.92 14.60 -8.25
N ASN A 159 -16.81 15.01 -7.37
CA ASN A 159 -16.51 15.95 -6.31
C ASN A 159 -17.19 15.47 -5.01
N ASP A 160 -17.04 16.22 -3.91
CA ASP A 160 -17.57 15.86 -2.60
C ASP A 160 -17.35 14.38 -2.25
N LEU A 161 -16.07 14.02 -2.15
CA LEU A 161 -15.64 12.67 -1.80
C LEU A 161 -15.67 12.52 -0.28
N ARG A 162 -16.48 11.57 0.24
CA ARG A 162 -16.61 11.27 1.68
C ARG A 162 -16.28 9.82 1.96
N LEU A 163 -15.33 9.60 2.85
CA LEU A 163 -14.93 8.27 3.31
C LEU A 163 -15.64 7.95 4.62
N TYR A 164 -16.53 6.97 4.59
CA TYR A 164 -17.30 6.53 5.76
C TYR A 164 -16.68 5.32 6.44
N ASN A 165 -16.84 5.24 7.77
CA ASN A 165 -16.43 4.10 8.61
C ASN A 165 -14.92 3.77 8.55
N TYR A 166 -14.09 4.75 8.23
CA TYR A 166 -12.65 4.61 8.25
C TYR A 166 -12.12 4.31 9.67
N ARG A 167 -10.86 3.95 9.80
CA ARG A 167 -10.20 3.76 11.10
C ARG A 167 -9.35 4.98 11.41
N ALA A 168 -9.61 5.63 12.55
CA ALA A 168 -8.89 6.83 12.99
C ALA A 168 -7.50 6.52 13.53
N LYS A 169 -7.24 5.24 13.89
CA LYS A 169 -5.97 4.78 14.44
C LYS A 169 -5.41 3.63 13.63
N GLY A 170 -4.11 3.63 13.44
CA GLY A 170 -3.35 2.54 12.82
C GLY A 170 -2.30 1.98 13.78
N ARG A 171 -2.01 0.68 13.68
CA ARG A 171 -0.88 0.03 14.34
C ARG A 171 0.37 0.20 13.49
N ILE A 172 1.50 0.47 14.13
CA ILE A 172 2.79 0.56 13.44
C ILE A 172 3.30 -0.86 13.11
N ALA A 173 3.36 -1.73 14.10
CA ALA A 173 3.74 -3.13 13.91
C ALA A 173 2.53 -3.99 13.52
N PRO A 174 2.64 -4.88 12.52
CA PRO A 174 1.59 -5.83 12.18
C PRO A 174 1.57 -7.01 13.16
N ASP A 175 0.39 -7.61 13.38
CA ASP A 175 0.27 -8.82 14.20
C ASP A 175 0.65 -10.09 13.42
N ASN A 176 0.45 -10.09 12.11
CA ASN A 176 0.61 -11.25 11.25
C ASN A 176 1.45 -10.90 10.01
N TYR A 177 2.77 -10.80 10.22
CA TYR A 177 3.69 -10.58 9.12
C TYR A 177 4.26 -11.92 8.63
N ASN A 178 4.10 -12.18 7.35
CA ASN A 178 4.73 -13.32 6.69
C ASN A 178 6.15 -12.94 6.25
N VAL A 179 7.15 -13.43 6.96
CA VAL A 179 8.56 -13.13 6.69
C VAL A 179 9.00 -13.62 5.30
N THR A 180 8.51 -14.80 4.88
CA THR A 180 8.86 -15.37 3.58
C THR A 180 8.21 -14.61 2.43
N GLY A 181 6.92 -14.32 2.55
CA GLY A 181 6.17 -13.56 1.55
C GLY A 181 6.34 -12.06 1.65
N LYS A 182 7.00 -11.55 2.70
CA LYS A 182 7.21 -10.12 2.99
C LYS A 182 5.91 -9.30 2.96
N GLN A 183 4.80 -9.90 3.41
CA GLN A 183 3.46 -9.32 3.31
C GLN A 183 2.62 -9.58 4.56
N VAL A 184 1.53 -8.83 4.67
CA VAL A 184 0.49 -8.97 5.70
C VAL A 184 -0.75 -9.54 5.04
N ASN A 185 -1.35 -10.57 5.64
CA ASN A 185 -2.53 -11.25 5.08
C ASN A 185 -3.84 -10.89 5.80
N THR A 186 -3.74 -10.29 6.99
CA THR A 186 -4.88 -9.84 7.77
C THR A 186 -4.61 -8.46 8.36
N PRO A 187 -5.62 -7.59 8.46
CA PRO A 187 -5.41 -6.26 9.02
C PRO A 187 -5.13 -6.30 10.52
N THR A 188 -4.31 -5.39 10.99
CA THR A 188 -4.04 -5.14 12.41
C THR A 188 -4.72 -3.84 12.83
N VAL A 189 -5.90 -3.94 13.40
CA VAL A 189 -6.71 -2.81 13.81
C VAL A 189 -6.62 -2.62 15.33
N PRO A 190 -6.13 -1.48 15.82
CA PRO A 190 -6.04 -1.23 17.26
C PRO A 190 -7.42 -1.11 17.90
N VAL A 191 -7.48 -1.40 19.20
CA VAL A 191 -8.69 -1.20 20.00
C VAL A 191 -9.12 0.27 19.95
N GLY A 192 -10.41 0.50 19.73
CA GLY A 192 -10.98 1.85 19.66
C GLY A 192 -10.72 2.60 18.35
N ALA A 193 -10.12 1.93 17.33
CA ALA A 193 -9.91 2.56 16.02
C ALA A 193 -11.19 2.67 15.19
N ARG A 194 -12.19 1.81 15.45
CA ARG A 194 -13.48 1.81 14.74
C ARG A 194 -14.30 3.02 15.10
N GLN A 195 -14.71 3.78 14.10
CA GLN A 195 -15.60 4.93 14.25
C GLN A 195 -17.05 4.50 14.47
N THR A 196 -17.86 5.42 15.01
CA THR A 196 -19.31 5.24 15.03
C THR A 196 -19.83 5.13 13.60
N ARG A 197 -20.82 4.26 13.38
CA ARG A 197 -21.44 4.06 12.06
C ARG A 197 -21.90 5.40 11.48
N GLY A 198 -21.51 5.65 10.23
CA GLY A 198 -21.84 6.88 9.51
C GLY A 198 -20.92 8.06 9.77
N THR A 199 -19.89 7.91 10.63
CA THR A 199 -18.83 8.91 10.74
C THR A 199 -18.02 8.92 9.44
N PHE A 200 -17.79 10.11 8.89
CA PHE A 200 -17.02 10.29 7.65
C PHE A 200 -15.92 11.34 7.81
N THR A 201 -14.95 11.29 6.90
CA THR A 201 -13.99 12.36 6.64
C THR A 201 -14.09 12.80 5.19
N SER A 202 -13.94 14.11 4.95
CA SER A 202 -13.91 14.66 3.59
C SER A 202 -12.53 14.49 2.98
N LEU A 203 -12.47 14.01 1.74
CA LEU A 203 -11.24 13.90 0.95
C LEU A 203 -11.03 15.10 0.02
N ASN A 204 -11.82 16.16 0.19
CA ASN A 204 -11.84 17.34 -0.68
C ASN A 204 -10.95 18.49 -0.21
N SER A 205 -10.13 18.31 0.82
CA SER A 205 -9.34 19.38 1.44
C SER A 205 -8.45 20.18 0.47
N ASP A 206 -8.20 19.62 -0.73
CA ASP A 206 -7.35 20.24 -1.75
C ASP A 206 -8.12 20.86 -2.92
N VAL A 207 -9.46 20.83 -2.86
CA VAL A 207 -10.30 21.34 -3.96
C VAL A 207 -10.92 22.67 -3.52
N SER A 208 -10.34 23.77 -3.99
CA SER A 208 -10.93 25.10 -3.81
C SER A 208 -12.36 25.13 -4.36
N PRO A 209 -13.30 25.85 -3.72
CA PRO A 209 -14.64 26.07 -4.26
C PRO A 209 -14.56 26.61 -5.69
N GLY A 210 -15.02 25.83 -6.68
CA GLY A 210 -14.91 26.15 -8.11
C GLY A 210 -13.87 25.34 -8.86
N ASN A 211 -12.98 24.63 -8.18
CA ASN A 211 -12.12 23.62 -8.81
C ASN A 211 -12.75 22.25 -8.72
N ILE A 212 -12.97 21.76 -9.76
CA ILE A 212 -13.70 20.65 -10.25
C ILE A 212 -12.86 19.39 -10.02
N GLY A 213 -13.43 18.45 -9.34
CA GLY A 213 -12.89 17.18 -8.94
C GLY A 213 -12.06 16.39 -9.95
N ILE A 214 -12.13 15.09 -9.89
CA ILE A 214 -11.34 14.19 -10.74
C ILE A 214 -11.91 14.18 -12.13
N PHE A 215 -11.15 14.69 -13.09
CA PHE A 215 -11.51 14.72 -14.52
C PHE A 215 -11.12 13.45 -15.25
N ASN A 216 -11.58 13.36 -16.49
CA ASN A 216 -11.18 12.34 -17.44
C ASN A 216 -9.66 12.10 -17.44
N GLY A 217 -9.24 10.88 -17.13
CA GLY A 217 -7.83 10.48 -17.04
C GLY A 217 -7.07 11.00 -15.82
N SER A 218 -7.69 11.78 -14.94
CA SER A 218 -7.07 12.22 -13.68
C SER A 218 -7.23 11.19 -12.56
N GLN A 219 -6.46 11.35 -11.51
CA GLN A 219 -6.51 10.45 -10.35
C GLN A 219 -6.42 11.22 -9.03
N LYS A 220 -7.07 10.68 -8.00
CA LYS A 220 -6.96 11.15 -6.62
C LYS A 220 -6.34 10.07 -5.76
N THR A 221 -5.24 10.39 -5.09
CA THR A 221 -4.57 9.49 -4.17
C THR A 221 -4.83 9.90 -2.73
N PHE A 222 -5.08 8.92 -1.86
CA PHE A 222 -5.20 9.09 -0.41
C PHE A 222 -4.72 7.83 0.33
N TYR A 223 -4.46 7.96 1.63
CA TYR A 223 -3.91 6.87 2.43
C TYR A 223 -4.84 6.56 3.60
N LEU A 224 -4.95 5.28 3.95
CA LEU A 224 -5.82 4.81 5.02
C LEU A 224 -5.08 3.87 5.97
N CYS A 225 -5.49 3.88 7.23
CA CYS A 225 -5.20 2.79 8.14
C CYS A 225 -5.86 1.49 7.65
N GLU A 226 -5.37 0.36 8.12
CA GLU A 226 -6.00 -0.95 7.86
C GLU A 226 -7.44 -1.00 8.35
N VAL A 227 -8.28 -1.73 7.61
CA VAL A 227 -9.70 -1.90 7.92
C VAL A 227 -10.09 -3.37 7.83
N ASP A 228 -10.75 -3.85 8.87
CA ASP A 228 -11.26 -5.20 9.04
C ASP A 228 -12.72 -5.31 8.57
N ASN A 229 -12.97 -5.15 7.27
CA ASN A 229 -14.34 -5.19 6.73
C ASN A 229 -14.99 -6.58 6.83
N LYS A 230 -14.19 -7.65 6.76
CA LYS A 230 -14.69 -9.03 6.92
C LYS A 230 -15.13 -9.34 8.34
N ASN A 231 -14.53 -8.67 9.32
CA ASN A 231 -14.83 -8.89 10.74
C ASN A 231 -15.81 -7.84 11.27
N ARG A 232 -17.04 -7.88 10.77
CA ARG A 232 -18.12 -6.99 11.21
C ARG A 232 -18.47 -7.25 12.67
N PRO A 233 -18.92 -6.20 13.40
CA PRO A 233 -19.51 -6.42 14.73
C PRO A 233 -20.64 -7.45 14.68
N SER A 234 -20.85 -8.17 15.77
CA SER A 234 -21.98 -9.11 15.89
C SER A 234 -23.30 -8.40 15.54
N GLY A 235 -24.03 -8.95 14.57
CA GLY A 235 -25.22 -8.33 14.01
C GLY A 235 -24.91 -7.18 13.02
N GLY A 236 -23.64 -6.96 12.66
CA GLY A 236 -23.22 -5.94 11.71
C GLY A 236 -23.71 -6.20 10.29
N ASN A 237 -23.94 -5.12 9.57
CA ASN A 237 -24.40 -5.15 8.18
C ASN A 237 -23.44 -4.35 7.29
N ALA A 238 -23.75 -4.24 5.99
CA ALA A 238 -22.94 -3.51 5.03
C ALA A 238 -22.76 -2.02 5.37
N LEU A 239 -23.57 -1.46 6.27
CA LEU A 239 -23.42 -0.08 6.74
C LEU A 239 -22.27 0.09 7.75
N ASP A 240 -21.67 -0.99 8.22
CA ASP A 240 -20.49 -0.96 9.09
C ASP A 240 -19.17 -1.00 8.29
N ASP A 241 -19.24 -1.31 7.00
CA ASP A 241 -18.06 -1.43 6.15
C ASP A 241 -17.51 -0.05 5.76
N LEU A 242 -16.20 0.00 5.55
CA LEU A 242 -15.58 1.14 4.89
C LEU A 242 -16.23 1.33 3.53
N CYS A 243 -16.66 2.53 3.22
CA CYS A 243 -17.14 2.87 1.88
C CYS A 243 -16.80 4.32 1.51
N LEU A 244 -16.77 4.58 0.22
CA LEU A 244 -16.63 5.91 -0.35
C LEU A 244 -17.99 6.36 -0.87
N VAL A 245 -18.42 7.56 -0.50
CA VAL A 245 -19.56 8.24 -1.11
C VAL A 245 -19.03 9.41 -1.92
N MET A 246 -19.46 9.51 -3.17
CA MET A 246 -19.01 10.56 -4.07
C MET A 246 -20.17 11.19 -4.84
N HIS A 247 -20.08 12.49 -5.06
CA HIS A 247 -20.96 13.18 -5.97
C HIS A 247 -20.45 13.01 -7.39
N VAL A 248 -21.25 12.40 -8.23
CA VAL A 248 -20.97 12.16 -9.66
C VAL A 248 -21.77 13.17 -10.47
N LYS A 249 -21.10 13.90 -11.35
CA LYS A 249 -21.73 14.87 -12.25
C LYS A 249 -21.39 14.54 -13.71
N PRO A 250 -22.34 14.70 -14.65
CA PRO A 250 -22.04 14.60 -16.07
C PRO A 250 -21.16 15.78 -16.50
N TYR A 251 -20.16 15.49 -17.34
CA TYR A 251 -19.23 16.52 -17.83
C TYR A 251 -19.76 17.33 -19.01
N LEU A 252 -20.59 16.70 -19.85
CA LEU A 252 -21.14 17.36 -21.05
C LEU A 252 -22.68 17.43 -21.00
N THR A 253 -23.22 18.56 -21.47
CA THR A 253 -24.64 18.73 -21.75
C THR A 253 -25.08 17.71 -22.81
N GLY A 254 -25.93 16.78 -22.44
CA GLY A 254 -26.39 15.66 -23.29
C GLY A 254 -26.09 14.29 -22.73
N SER A 255 -25.18 14.18 -21.73
CA SER A 255 -25.08 13.00 -20.90
C SER A 255 -26.37 12.79 -20.11
N LYS A 256 -26.74 11.54 -19.85
CA LYS A 256 -27.99 11.20 -19.16
C LYS A 256 -28.15 12.05 -17.89
N PRO A 257 -29.20 12.92 -17.80
CA PRO A 257 -29.40 13.75 -16.62
C PRO A 257 -29.70 12.97 -15.33
N SER A 258 -29.91 11.66 -15.45
CA SER A 258 -30.21 10.74 -14.34
C SER A 258 -29.01 10.32 -13.50
N VAL A 259 -27.81 10.85 -13.74
CA VAL A 259 -26.59 10.46 -13.00
C VAL A 259 -26.02 11.56 -12.12
N ASP A 260 -26.57 12.79 -12.16
CA ASP A 260 -26.13 13.89 -11.26
C ASP A 260 -26.63 13.63 -9.85
N GLY A 261 -25.73 13.29 -8.95
CA GLY A 261 -26.03 13.05 -7.53
C GLY A 261 -25.03 12.12 -6.86
N TYR A 262 -25.40 11.63 -5.67
CA TYR A 262 -24.50 10.89 -4.82
C TYR A 262 -24.61 9.37 -5.02
N TYR A 263 -23.45 8.70 -5.04
CA TYR A 263 -23.33 7.26 -5.18
C TYR A 263 -22.37 6.71 -4.12
N ARG A 264 -22.68 5.48 -3.67
CA ARG A 264 -21.84 4.71 -2.75
C ARG A 264 -20.97 3.73 -3.51
N LEU A 265 -19.71 3.63 -3.11
CA LEU A 265 -18.74 2.64 -3.55
C LEU A 265 -18.34 1.78 -2.37
N ASP A 266 -18.63 0.50 -2.43
CA ASP A 266 -18.23 -0.47 -1.42
C ASP A 266 -16.89 -1.12 -1.79
N PHE A 267 -16.03 -1.30 -0.78
CA PHE A 267 -14.81 -2.09 -0.94
C PHE A 267 -15.13 -3.57 -0.77
N LYS A 268 -15.49 -4.22 -1.86
CA LYS A 268 -15.87 -5.64 -1.92
C LYS A 268 -15.41 -6.27 -3.23
N ASP A 269 -15.31 -7.59 -3.23
CA ASP A 269 -15.24 -8.35 -4.48
C ASP A 269 -16.61 -8.31 -5.15
N TYR A 270 -16.70 -7.72 -6.34
CA TYR A 270 -17.98 -7.54 -7.04
C TYR A 270 -18.51 -8.83 -7.66
N GLY A 271 -17.67 -9.87 -7.81
CA GLY A 271 -18.11 -11.19 -8.28
C GLY A 271 -18.80 -12.00 -7.19
N SER A 272 -18.24 -12.01 -5.99
CA SER A 272 -18.75 -12.78 -4.84
C SER A 272 -19.58 -11.94 -3.86
N GLY A 273 -19.49 -10.61 -3.92
CA GLY A 273 -20.12 -9.71 -2.95
C GLY A 273 -19.44 -9.68 -1.58
N VAL A 274 -18.33 -10.39 -1.40
CA VAL A 274 -17.62 -10.48 -0.14
C VAL A 274 -16.90 -9.17 0.17
N PRO A 275 -17.06 -8.58 1.38
CA PRO A 275 -16.30 -7.41 1.79
C PRO A 275 -14.80 -7.66 1.74
N MET A 276 -14.05 -6.63 1.36
CA MET A 276 -12.60 -6.67 1.23
C MET A 276 -11.96 -6.00 2.45
N ASP A 277 -11.05 -6.69 3.12
CA ASP A 277 -10.18 -6.07 4.12
C ASP A 277 -9.19 -5.14 3.45
N ILE A 278 -8.85 -4.05 4.14
CA ILE A 278 -7.84 -3.11 3.68
C ILE A 278 -6.55 -3.38 4.44
N LEU A 279 -5.52 -3.74 3.70
CA LEU A 279 -4.23 -4.15 4.25
C LEU A 279 -3.18 -3.06 4.04
N ARG A 280 -2.32 -2.87 5.02
CA ARG A 280 -1.14 -1.99 4.93
C ARG A 280 -0.21 -2.40 3.79
N ASN A 281 0.59 -1.47 3.33
CA ASN A 281 1.57 -1.66 2.25
C ASN A 281 0.96 -2.17 0.94
N HIS A 282 -0.36 -1.96 0.72
CA HIS A 282 -1.09 -2.27 -0.50
C HIS A 282 -1.62 -0.99 -1.14
N GLU A 283 -1.65 -0.95 -2.46
CA GLU A 283 -2.37 0.08 -3.21
C GLU A 283 -3.65 -0.52 -3.79
N TYR A 284 -4.75 0.18 -3.61
CA TYR A 284 -6.05 -0.16 -4.16
C TYR A 284 -6.38 0.84 -5.26
N LYS A 285 -6.35 0.38 -6.51
CA LYS A 285 -6.77 1.19 -7.65
C LYS A 285 -8.27 1.00 -7.85
N VAL A 286 -9.01 2.07 -7.68
CA VAL A 286 -10.45 2.10 -7.80
C VAL A 286 -10.80 2.80 -9.11
N GLN A 287 -11.31 2.04 -10.06
CA GLN A 287 -11.79 2.54 -11.34
C GLN A 287 -13.31 2.34 -11.41
N VAL A 288 -14.05 3.41 -11.62
CA VAL A 288 -15.49 3.33 -11.83
C VAL A 288 -15.76 2.79 -13.25
N GLU A 289 -16.44 1.66 -13.33
CA GLU A 289 -16.76 1.00 -14.61
C GLU A 289 -18.11 1.44 -15.18
N SER A 290 -19.10 1.62 -14.32
CA SER A 290 -20.41 2.11 -14.72
C SER A 290 -21.11 2.79 -13.55
N VAL A 291 -22.06 3.65 -13.90
CA VAL A 291 -23.03 4.27 -13.00
C VAL A 291 -24.37 3.62 -13.27
N ASP A 292 -24.79 2.73 -12.36
CA ASP A 292 -26.06 2.02 -12.50
C ASP A 292 -27.08 2.54 -11.50
N GLY A 293 -28.28 2.79 -11.96
CA GLY A 293 -29.42 3.24 -11.16
C GLY A 293 -29.53 4.74 -10.99
N LEU A 294 -30.50 5.16 -10.18
CA LEU A 294 -30.75 6.56 -9.87
C LEU A 294 -29.80 7.03 -8.75
N PRO A 295 -29.31 8.28 -8.82
CA PRO A 295 -28.50 8.87 -7.75
C PRO A 295 -29.33 9.12 -6.51
N ALA A 296 -28.66 9.13 -5.35
CA ALA A 296 -29.21 9.73 -4.14
C ALA A 296 -29.09 11.26 -4.22
N GLN A 297 -30.00 11.95 -3.54
CA GLN A 297 -29.99 13.42 -3.49
C GLN A 297 -28.99 13.94 -2.45
N THR A 298 -28.69 13.14 -1.44
CA THR A 298 -27.77 13.50 -0.37
C THR A 298 -26.72 12.40 -0.14
N PRO A 299 -25.54 12.74 0.38
CA PRO A 299 -24.53 11.73 0.70
C PRO A 299 -24.99 10.75 1.79
N GLU A 300 -25.82 11.18 2.71
CA GLU A 300 -26.39 10.34 3.78
C GLU A 300 -27.38 9.31 3.22
N GLU A 301 -28.17 9.68 2.21
CA GLU A 301 -29.05 8.74 1.49
C GLU A 301 -28.19 7.73 0.70
N ALA A 302 -27.16 8.20 -0.02
CA ALA A 302 -26.24 7.31 -0.72
C ALA A 302 -25.56 6.33 0.23
N PHE A 303 -25.11 6.79 1.41
CA PHE A 303 -24.52 5.93 2.43
C PHE A 303 -25.45 4.81 2.89
N LYS A 304 -26.75 5.11 3.07
CA LYS A 304 -27.75 4.16 3.57
C LYS A 304 -28.43 3.33 2.49
N GLY A 305 -28.39 3.78 1.24
CA GLY A 305 -29.17 3.22 0.14
C GLY A 305 -28.39 2.23 -0.73
N ASN A 306 -29.08 1.74 -1.76
CA ASN A 306 -28.53 0.85 -2.79
C ASN A 306 -28.05 1.60 -4.04
N HIS A 307 -27.67 2.87 -3.90
CA HIS A 307 -27.17 3.72 -4.98
C HIS A 307 -25.68 3.42 -5.20
N THR A 308 -25.37 2.28 -5.81
CA THR A 308 -24.02 1.78 -5.92
C THR A 308 -23.41 2.06 -7.29
N LEU A 309 -22.11 2.40 -7.28
CA LEU A 309 -21.28 2.38 -8.46
C LEU A 309 -20.70 0.97 -8.64
N LYS A 310 -20.66 0.51 -9.88
CA LYS A 310 -19.81 -0.64 -10.20
C LYS A 310 -18.38 -0.16 -10.35
N CYS A 311 -17.53 -0.70 -9.52
CA CYS A 311 -16.12 -0.39 -9.55
C CYS A 311 -15.29 -1.66 -9.68
N ARG A 312 -14.21 -1.54 -10.41
CA ARG A 312 -13.15 -2.52 -10.39
C ARG A 312 -12.13 -2.09 -9.35
N ILE A 313 -11.97 -2.90 -8.30
CA ILE A 313 -10.86 -2.75 -7.36
C ILE A 313 -9.79 -3.72 -7.83
N VAL A 314 -8.69 -3.18 -8.31
CA VAL A 314 -7.52 -3.98 -8.67
C VAL A 314 -6.60 -3.98 -7.47
N PRO A 315 -6.52 -5.09 -6.71
CA PRO A 315 -5.54 -5.17 -5.63
C PRO A 315 -4.16 -5.01 -6.22
N TRP A 316 -3.40 -4.13 -5.66
CA TRP A 316 -2.03 -3.91 -6.07
C TRP A 316 -1.12 -4.79 -5.24
N ASN A 317 -0.50 -5.72 -5.92
CA ASN A 317 0.55 -6.50 -5.33
C ASN A 317 1.85 -5.71 -5.41
N GLU A 318 2.20 -5.15 -4.27
CA GLU A 318 3.54 -4.89 -3.78
C GLU A 318 4.63 -4.29 -4.67
N VAL A 319 5.33 -3.38 -4.02
CA VAL A 319 6.68 -2.89 -4.35
C VAL A 319 6.82 -2.42 -5.79
N GLN A 320 6.60 -1.12 -5.94
CA GLN A 320 6.81 -0.43 -7.23
C GLN A 320 8.25 -0.50 -7.70
N GLU A 321 9.19 -0.72 -6.78
CA GLU A 321 10.59 -0.90 -7.14
C GLU A 321 11.20 -1.99 -6.27
N GLU A 322 11.65 -3.07 -6.88
CA GLU A 322 12.57 -3.97 -6.24
C GLU A 322 14.00 -3.50 -6.51
N VAL A 323 14.69 -3.15 -5.46
CA VAL A 323 16.11 -2.83 -5.54
C VAL A 323 16.88 -4.00 -4.94
N ILE A 324 17.57 -4.75 -5.81
CA ILE A 324 18.47 -5.82 -5.38
C ILE A 324 19.90 -5.29 -5.51
N VAL A 325 20.62 -5.26 -4.39
CA VAL A 325 22.03 -4.85 -4.34
C VAL A 325 22.90 -6.03 -3.93
N ARG A 326 23.93 -6.34 -4.73
CA ARG A 326 24.98 -7.29 -4.38
C ARG A 326 26.35 -6.66 -4.67
N GLY A 327 27.02 -6.24 -3.62
CA GLY A 327 28.28 -5.50 -3.74
C GLY A 327 28.07 -4.16 -4.47
N ASN A 328 28.77 -3.95 -5.59
CA ASN A 328 28.62 -2.76 -6.44
C ASN A 328 27.59 -2.92 -7.57
N LYS A 329 26.85 -4.04 -7.61
CA LYS A 329 25.82 -4.32 -8.63
C LYS A 329 24.45 -3.99 -8.08
N ARG A 330 23.64 -3.28 -8.86
CA ARG A 330 22.27 -2.91 -8.50
C ARG A 330 21.31 -3.27 -9.62
N LEU A 331 20.16 -3.83 -9.27
CA LEU A 331 19.01 -4.05 -10.16
C LEU A 331 17.79 -3.35 -9.56
N THR A 332 17.13 -2.52 -10.34
CA THR A 332 15.87 -1.88 -9.98
C THR A 332 14.80 -2.25 -11.00
N VAL A 333 13.64 -2.68 -10.52
CA VAL A 333 12.47 -3.04 -11.35
C VAL A 333 11.25 -2.34 -10.76
N ASP A 334 10.52 -1.60 -11.57
CA ASP A 334 9.38 -0.78 -11.13
C ASP A 334 8.07 -1.56 -10.94
N LYS A 335 8.00 -2.81 -11.40
CA LYS A 335 6.80 -3.66 -11.27
C LYS A 335 7.16 -5.12 -11.15
N ARG A 336 6.46 -5.85 -10.27
CA ARG A 336 6.64 -7.29 -10.05
C ARG A 336 5.49 -8.15 -10.54
N VAL A 337 4.29 -7.61 -10.59
CA VAL A 337 3.09 -8.36 -10.97
C VAL A 337 2.35 -7.66 -12.09
N PHE A 338 1.97 -8.44 -13.07
CA PHE A 338 1.22 -8.01 -14.23
C PHE A 338 -0.05 -8.84 -14.33
N ALA A 339 -1.19 -8.19 -14.38
CA ALA A 339 -2.48 -8.83 -14.61
C ALA A 339 -3.00 -8.43 -15.99
N PHE A 340 -3.39 -9.41 -16.78
CA PHE A 340 -4.10 -9.21 -18.03
C PHE A 340 -5.52 -9.74 -17.88
N ASP A 341 -6.48 -9.02 -18.40
CA ASP A 341 -7.85 -9.51 -18.52
C ASP A 341 -7.89 -10.72 -19.49
N GLY A 342 -8.61 -11.76 -19.14
CA GLY A 342 -8.72 -12.98 -19.96
C GLY A 342 -9.37 -12.74 -21.33
N ASP A 343 -10.13 -11.66 -21.49
CA ASP A 343 -10.85 -11.29 -22.73
C ASP A 343 -10.11 -10.27 -23.61
N ILE A 344 -8.84 -10.05 -23.35
CA ILE A 344 -8.02 -9.08 -24.07
C ILE A 344 -7.94 -9.42 -25.55
N GLN A 345 -8.10 -8.43 -26.43
CA GLN A 345 -7.70 -8.53 -27.82
C GLN A 345 -6.18 -8.75 -27.90
N ILE A 346 -5.77 -9.80 -28.59
CA ILE A 346 -4.36 -10.16 -28.77
C ILE A 346 -3.57 -8.95 -29.27
N GLY A 347 -2.50 -8.58 -28.57
CA GLY A 347 -1.58 -7.51 -28.94
C GLY A 347 -2.01 -6.09 -28.56
N VAL A 348 -3.17 -5.88 -27.93
CA VAL A 348 -3.65 -4.54 -27.53
C VAL A 348 -3.31 -4.22 -26.08
N ALA A 349 -3.29 -5.21 -25.19
CA ALA A 349 -2.87 -4.98 -23.81
C ALA A 349 -1.38 -5.23 -23.66
N SER A 350 -0.65 -4.17 -23.47
CA SER A 350 0.76 -4.18 -23.16
C SER A 350 1.03 -3.41 -21.87
N LEU A 351 1.78 -4.03 -20.97
CA LEU A 351 2.15 -3.42 -19.71
C LEU A 351 3.65 -3.16 -19.69
N PRO A 352 4.09 -1.90 -19.52
CA PRO A 352 5.50 -1.58 -19.44
C PRO A 352 6.07 -1.96 -18.08
N VAL A 353 7.31 -2.44 -18.06
CA VAL A 353 8.17 -2.56 -16.88
C VAL A 353 9.49 -1.85 -17.15
N ASN A 354 9.89 -0.99 -16.21
CA ASN A 354 11.17 -0.31 -16.29
C ASN A 354 12.22 -1.10 -15.51
N ILE A 355 13.34 -1.36 -16.16
CA ILE A 355 14.47 -2.09 -15.60
C ILE A 355 15.69 -1.17 -15.69
N THR A 356 16.32 -0.95 -14.53
CA THR A 356 17.59 -0.23 -14.46
C THR A 356 18.61 -1.08 -13.72
N THR A 357 19.83 -1.15 -14.24
CA THR A 357 20.93 -1.84 -13.58
C THR A 357 22.16 -0.95 -13.50
N GLU A 358 22.93 -1.13 -12.43
CA GLU A 358 24.24 -0.52 -12.24
C GLU A 358 25.28 -1.63 -12.17
N ASN A 359 26.38 -1.46 -12.91
CA ASN A 359 27.52 -2.37 -12.94
C ASN A 359 27.20 -3.85 -13.29
N THR A 360 26.07 -4.11 -13.91
CA THR A 360 25.66 -5.48 -14.32
C THR A 360 24.66 -5.44 -15.48
N ASN A 361 24.81 -6.36 -16.42
CA ASN A 361 23.79 -6.61 -17.45
C ASN A 361 22.63 -7.41 -16.86
N TRP A 362 21.48 -7.40 -17.52
CA TRP A 362 20.31 -8.17 -17.11
C TRP A 362 19.73 -9.01 -18.24
N GLN A 363 19.03 -10.07 -17.88
CA GLN A 363 18.31 -10.94 -18.79
C GLN A 363 17.02 -11.45 -18.17
N ILE A 364 15.92 -11.49 -18.93
CA ILE A 364 14.64 -12.09 -18.53
C ILE A 364 14.59 -13.53 -18.99
N THR A 365 14.24 -14.43 -18.08
CA THR A 365 14.07 -15.87 -18.31
C THR A 365 12.73 -16.36 -17.79
N GLY A 366 12.29 -17.56 -18.17
CA GLY A 366 11.04 -18.17 -17.70
C GLY A 366 9.79 -17.70 -18.47
N LYS A 367 9.96 -17.07 -19.65
CA LYS A 367 8.85 -16.60 -20.49
C LYS A 367 8.03 -17.77 -21.04
N PRO A 368 6.73 -17.90 -20.72
CA PRO A 368 5.86 -18.89 -21.35
C PRO A 368 5.49 -18.48 -22.79
N SER A 369 4.95 -19.42 -23.55
CA SER A 369 4.58 -19.19 -24.95
C SER A 369 3.47 -18.16 -25.14
N TRP A 370 2.61 -17.97 -24.15
CA TRP A 370 1.50 -17.03 -24.20
C TRP A 370 1.86 -15.58 -23.83
N ILE A 371 3.13 -15.28 -23.53
CA ILE A 371 3.66 -13.93 -23.26
C ILE A 371 4.68 -13.55 -24.34
N SER A 372 4.61 -12.29 -24.79
CA SER A 372 5.65 -11.60 -25.57
C SER A 372 6.32 -10.53 -24.73
N LEU A 373 7.61 -10.34 -24.97
CA LEU A 373 8.43 -9.27 -24.40
C LEU A 373 9.05 -8.47 -25.55
N SER A 374 9.04 -7.13 -25.44
CA SER A 374 9.70 -6.27 -26.43
C SER A 374 11.22 -6.44 -26.42
N GLN A 375 11.78 -6.83 -25.28
CA GLN A 375 13.20 -7.00 -25.05
C GLN A 375 13.42 -8.04 -23.95
N THR A 376 14.45 -8.88 -24.06
CA THR A 376 14.76 -9.96 -23.08
C THR A 376 16.07 -9.75 -22.35
N SER A 377 16.86 -8.74 -22.69
CA SER A 377 18.15 -8.44 -22.06
C SER A 377 18.50 -6.98 -22.20
N GLY A 378 19.41 -6.48 -21.36
CA GLY A 378 19.92 -5.11 -21.43
C GLY A 378 21.30 -4.96 -20.81
N THR A 379 21.90 -3.79 -21.07
CA THR A 379 23.28 -3.45 -20.70
C THR A 379 23.31 -2.67 -19.40
N ALA A 380 24.37 -2.84 -18.63
CA ALA A 380 24.65 -2.10 -17.40
C ALA A 380 24.56 -0.58 -17.59
N GLY A 381 23.86 0.10 -16.68
CA GLY A 381 23.73 1.55 -16.67
C GLY A 381 22.80 2.14 -17.73
N VAL A 382 22.18 1.32 -18.57
CA VAL A 382 21.19 1.75 -19.58
C VAL A 382 19.78 1.40 -19.12
N PRO A 383 18.93 2.39 -18.77
CA PRO A 383 17.53 2.14 -18.45
C PRO A 383 16.79 1.51 -19.63
N ALA A 384 15.96 0.53 -19.38
CA ALA A 384 15.17 -0.13 -20.41
C ALA A 384 13.70 -0.22 -19.99
N THR A 385 12.78 0.05 -20.91
CA THR A 385 11.36 -0.22 -20.77
C THR A 385 11.01 -1.47 -21.55
N VAL A 386 10.71 -2.56 -20.85
CA VAL A 386 10.28 -3.82 -21.44
C VAL A 386 8.76 -3.85 -21.44
N THR A 387 8.17 -3.98 -22.62
CA THR A 387 6.72 -4.15 -22.78
C THR A 387 6.37 -5.64 -22.71
N ILE A 388 5.48 -5.99 -21.80
CA ILE A 388 4.95 -7.35 -21.63
C ILE A 388 3.56 -7.39 -22.26
N SER A 389 3.30 -8.31 -23.17
CA SER A 389 2.03 -8.48 -23.86
C SER A 389 1.56 -9.92 -23.83
N ALA A 390 0.25 -10.14 -23.79
CA ALA A 390 -0.32 -11.47 -23.97
C ALA A 390 -0.48 -11.81 -25.45
N ASN A 391 -0.03 -13.00 -25.87
CA ASN A 391 -0.10 -13.49 -27.27
C ASN A 391 -1.37 -14.26 -27.56
N SER A 392 -2.10 -14.70 -26.55
CA SER A 392 -3.28 -15.55 -26.73
C SER A 392 -4.30 -15.31 -25.65
N LYS A 393 -5.57 -15.35 -26.01
CA LYS A 393 -6.68 -15.31 -25.07
C LYS A 393 -6.65 -16.49 -24.12
N ASN A 394 -7.18 -16.30 -22.94
CA ASN A 394 -7.40 -17.37 -21.98
C ASN A 394 -8.87 -17.85 -22.12
N PHE A 395 -9.06 -18.95 -22.82
CA PHE A 395 -10.40 -19.54 -23.02
C PHE A 395 -10.82 -20.47 -21.88
N THR A 396 -9.99 -20.60 -20.82
CA THR A 396 -10.31 -21.45 -19.67
C THR A 396 -10.92 -20.61 -18.56
N GLN A 397 -11.71 -21.23 -17.69
CA GLN A 397 -12.24 -20.58 -16.48
C GLN A 397 -11.15 -20.37 -15.40
N ASN A 398 -9.96 -20.90 -15.60
CA ASN A 398 -8.85 -20.81 -14.66
C ASN A 398 -7.86 -19.70 -15.07
N MET A 399 -7.37 -18.96 -14.10
CA MET A 399 -6.30 -17.98 -14.32
C MET A 399 -5.01 -18.67 -14.75
N ARG A 400 -4.39 -18.21 -15.85
CA ARG A 400 -3.02 -18.60 -16.22
C ARG A 400 -2.04 -17.69 -15.47
N SER A 401 -1.04 -18.27 -14.88
CA SER A 401 0.05 -17.54 -14.22
C SER A 401 1.43 -18.02 -14.71
N ALA A 402 2.40 -17.13 -14.66
CA ALA A 402 3.80 -17.46 -14.95
C ALA A 402 4.72 -16.53 -14.18
N VAL A 403 5.90 -16.99 -13.86
CA VAL A 403 6.96 -16.21 -13.24
C VAL A 403 8.04 -15.91 -14.28
N LEU A 404 8.26 -14.62 -14.52
CA LEU A 404 9.41 -14.13 -15.30
C LEU A 404 10.53 -13.80 -14.30
N SER A 405 11.71 -14.35 -14.52
CA SER A 405 12.87 -14.10 -13.67
C SER A 405 13.83 -13.13 -14.35
N ILE A 406 14.14 -12.01 -13.70
CA ILE A 406 15.20 -11.09 -14.15
C ILE A 406 16.48 -11.53 -13.44
N ARG A 407 17.48 -11.91 -14.24
CA ARG A 407 18.80 -12.31 -13.75
C ARG A 407 19.82 -11.27 -14.14
N THR A 408 20.72 -10.95 -13.20
CA THR A 408 21.91 -10.14 -13.48
C THR A 408 23.08 -11.06 -13.78
N GLY A 409 23.91 -10.68 -14.74
CA GLY A 409 25.10 -11.45 -15.09
C GLY A 409 26.09 -11.55 -13.92
N ASN A 410 26.87 -12.62 -13.88
CA ASN A 410 27.93 -12.87 -12.90
C ASN A 410 28.98 -11.77 -12.92
#